data_a9ecb5b6e8988c55c41bd45c79f58a93
#
_entry.id   a9ecb5b6e8988c55c41bd45c79f58a93
#
_cell.length_a   1.000
_cell.length_b   1.000
_cell.length_c   1.000
_cell.angle_alpha   90.00
_cell.angle_beta   90.00
_cell.angle_gamma   90.00
#
_symmetry.space_group_name_H-M   'P 1'
#
loop_
_entity.id
_entity.type
_entity.pdbx_description
1 polymer ?
#
loop_
_entity_poly.entity_id
_entity_poly.type
_entity_poly.pdbx_seq_one_letter_code
_entity_poly.pdbx_strand_id
1 'polypeptide(L)'
;VNNRRNKKDTILENKKIPKGTSVHMIIAAANRDPKQFNNPDKFIISRKPNKHLSFGLGIHICAGNTLARIEGRVAFLKLIRSFKDFNLQAKPKIANRIRFREIEQLNIEVS
;
A
#
# COMPACT_ATOMS: atom_id res chain seq x y z
N VAL A 1 3.78 5.91 -4.30
CA VAL A 1 4.81 6.01 -5.34
C VAL A 1 6.15 6.31 -4.70
N ASN A 2 7.17 5.52 -5.00
CA ASN A 2 8.55 5.78 -4.60
C ASN A 2 9.39 6.14 -5.81
N ASN A 3 10.32 7.08 -5.63
CA ASN A 3 11.18 7.54 -6.70
C ASN A 3 12.61 7.04 -6.50
N ARG A 4 13.27 6.70 -7.60
CA ARG A 4 14.70 6.35 -7.63
C ARG A 4 15.35 7.08 -8.80
N ARG A 5 16.63 7.32 -8.68
CA ARG A 5 17.46 7.81 -9.78
C ARG A 5 18.42 6.70 -10.19
N ASN A 6 18.42 6.38 -11.49
CA ASN A 6 19.27 5.33 -12.01
C ASN A 6 20.76 5.74 -11.96
N LYS A 7 21.62 4.94 -11.30
CA LYS A 7 23.05 5.28 -11.15
C LYS A 7 23.90 4.86 -12.33
N LYS A 8 23.42 3.93 -13.16
CA LYS A 8 24.11 3.42 -14.35
C LYS A 8 23.07 3.04 -15.40
N ASP A 9 23.48 2.87 -16.64
CA ASP A 9 22.63 2.28 -17.66
C ASP A 9 22.15 0.91 -17.20
N THR A 10 20.86 0.66 -17.30
CA THR A 10 20.23 -0.57 -16.83
C THR A 10 19.21 -1.03 -17.85
N ILE A 11 19.06 -2.33 -18.02
CA ILE A 11 17.99 -2.93 -18.81
C ILE A 11 16.98 -3.55 -17.88
N LEU A 12 15.71 -3.19 -18.03
CA LEU A 12 14.58 -3.74 -17.30
C LEU A 12 13.53 -4.21 -18.30
N GLU A 13 13.22 -5.50 -18.33
CA GLU A 13 12.27 -6.11 -19.26
C GLU A 13 12.49 -5.63 -20.70
N ASN A 14 13.71 -5.75 -21.21
CA ASN A 14 14.14 -5.33 -22.55
C ASN A 14 14.08 -3.81 -22.82
N LYS A 15 13.81 -2.98 -21.83
CA LYS A 15 13.83 -1.51 -21.95
C LYS A 15 15.10 -0.95 -21.35
N LYS A 16 15.85 -0.19 -22.14
CA LYS A 16 17.04 0.53 -21.67
C LYS A 16 16.59 1.74 -20.83
N ILE A 17 17.11 1.81 -19.60
CA ILE A 17 16.94 2.95 -18.70
C ILE A 17 18.31 3.61 -18.55
N PRO A 18 18.54 4.77 -19.13
CA PRO A 18 19.82 5.47 -19.07
C PRO A 18 20.18 5.89 -17.64
N LYS A 19 21.49 6.04 -17.40
CA LYS A 19 21.99 6.68 -16.18
C LYS A 19 21.34 8.05 -15.97
N GLY A 20 20.98 8.37 -14.73
CA GLY A 20 20.37 9.64 -14.35
C GLY A 20 18.85 9.70 -14.52
N THR A 21 18.23 8.70 -15.16
CA THR A 21 16.78 8.64 -15.34
C THR A 21 16.07 8.55 -13.98
N SER A 22 15.03 9.36 -13.81
CA SER A 22 14.09 9.23 -12.68
C SER A 22 13.12 8.09 -12.95
N VAL A 23 13.05 7.14 -12.02
CA VAL A 23 12.16 5.98 -12.08
C VAL A 23 11.11 6.10 -10.99
N HIS A 24 9.84 6.05 -11.37
CA HIS A 24 8.70 6.07 -10.45
C HIS A 24 8.19 4.65 -10.25
N MET A 25 8.33 4.13 -9.04
CA MET A 25 7.82 2.80 -8.68
C MET A 25 6.39 2.94 -8.14
N ILE A 26 5.43 2.40 -8.88
CA ILE A 26 4.00 2.45 -8.53
C ILE A 26 3.66 1.28 -7.62
N ILE A 27 3.89 1.43 -6.32
CA ILE A 27 3.68 0.38 -5.30
C ILE A 27 2.25 -0.17 -5.33
N ALA A 28 1.26 0.71 -5.54
CA ALA A 28 -0.14 0.29 -5.60
C ALA A 28 -0.42 -0.66 -6.77
N ALA A 29 0.22 -0.45 -7.92
CA ALA A 29 0.13 -1.37 -9.06
C ALA A 29 0.85 -2.68 -8.76
N ALA A 30 2.07 -2.62 -8.21
CA ALA A 30 2.83 -3.81 -7.84
C ALA A 30 2.08 -4.70 -6.84
N ASN A 31 1.36 -4.11 -5.89
CA ASN A 31 0.53 -4.85 -4.93
C ASN A 31 -0.77 -5.41 -5.53
N ARG A 32 -1.05 -5.12 -6.80
CA ARG A 32 -2.15 -5.67 -7.60
C ARG A 32 -1.69 -6.44 -8.83
N ASP A 33 -0.43 -6.85 -8.87
CA ASP A 33 0.09 -7.67 -9.96
C ASP A 33 -0.54 -9.07 -9.93
N PRO A 34 -1.31 -9.49 -10.95
CA PRO A 34 -1.95 -10.81 -11.00
C PRO A 34 -0.93 -11.94 -11.08
N LYS A 35 0.31 -11.67 -11.53
CA LYS A 35 1.39 -12.66 -11.50
C LYS A 35 1.89 -12.95 -10.07
N GLN A 36 1.67 -12.02 -9.16
CA GLN A 36 2.11 -12.14 -7.77
C GLN A 36 0.97 -12.47 -6.80
N PHE A 37 -0.25 -12.01 -7.09
CA PHE A 37 -1.40 -12.12 -6.20
C PHE A 37 -2.62 -12.69 -6.91
N ASN A 38 -3.16 -13.79 -6.44
CA ASN A 38 -4.43 -14.30 -6.92
C ASN A 38 -5.57 -13.35 -6.50
N ASN A 39 -6.49 -13.01 -7.42
CA ASN A 39 -7.58 -12.06 -7.19
C ASN A 39 -7.07 -10.74 -6.56
N PRO A 40 -6.18 -10.00 -7.24
CA PRO A 40 -5.45 -8.88 -6.66
C PRO A 40 -6.35 -7.71 -6.23
N ASP A 41 -7.53 -7.58 -6.83
CA ASP A 41 -8.51 -6.51 -6.53
C ASP A 41 -9.46 -6.88 -5.38
N LYS A 42 -9.44 -8.14 -4.92
CA LYS A 42 -10.24 -8.56 -3.77
C LYS A 42 -9.50 -8.31 -2.46
N PHE A 43 -10.19 -7.73 -1.48
CA PHE A 43 -9.71 -7.64 -0.12
C PHE A 43 -9.86 -9.00 0.57
N ILE A 44 -8.74 -9.69 0.79
CA ILE A 44 -8.70 -11.03 1.37
C ILE A 44 -7.83 -10.99 2.62
N ILE A 45 -8.44 -10.97 3.81
CA ILE A 45 -7.73 -10.89 5.10
C ILE A 45 -6.87 -12.12 5.39
N SER A 46 -7.26 -13.27 4.87
CA SER A 46 -6.54 -14.55 5.01
C SER A 46 -5.49 -14.80 3.92
N ARG A 47 -5.17 -13.81 3.10
CA ARG A 47 -4.24 -13.97 1.99
C ARG A 47 -2.87 -14.49 2.44
N LYS A 48 -2.49 -15.65 1.94
CA LYS A 48 -1.16 -16.27 2.14
C LYS A 48 -0.69 -16.92 0.83
N PRO A 49 0.53 -16.66 0.38
CA PRO A 49 1.48 -15.63 0.88
C PRO A 49 0.99 -14.20 0.55
N ASN A 50 1.40 -13.22 1.37
CA ASN A 50 1.09 -11.82 1.14
C ASN A 50 2.39 -10.99 1.07
N LYS A 51 3.11 -11.11 -0.04
CA LYS A 51 4.41 -10.47 -0.29
C LYS A 51 4.24 -9.03 -0.81
N HIS A 52 3.43 -8.23 -0.13
CA HIS A 52 3.19 -6.85 -0.53
C HIS A 52 4.41 -5.93 -0.33
N LEU A 53 4.50 -4.88 -1.14
CA LEU A 53 5.57 -3.89 -1.12
C LEU A 53 5.18 -2.58 -0.38
N SER A 54 4.10 -2.58 0.41
CA SER A 54 3.60 -1.36 1.07
C SER A 54 4.63 -0.72 2.00
N PHE A 55 5.49 -1.51 2.62
CA PHE A 55 6.58 -1.05 3.46
C PHE A 55 7.95 -1.02 2.76
N GLY A 56 7.98 -1.16 1.44
CA GLY A 56 9.22 -1.27 0.68
C GLY A 56 9.87 -2.65 0.79
N LEU A 57 11.11 -2.75 0.33
CA LEU A 57 11.91 -3.98 0.32
C LEU A 57 13.39 -3.65 0.38
N GLY A 58 14.21 -4.60 0.90
CA GLY A 58 15.66 -4.49 0.98
C GLY A 58 16.12 -3.38 1.93
N ILE A 59 17.22 -2.71 1.60
CA ILE A 59 17.82 -1.66 2.42
C ILE A 59 16.94 -0.42 2.64
N HIS A 60 15.86 -0.29 1.88
CA HIS A 60 14.87 0.79 1.98
C HIS A 60 13.56 0.34 2.64
N ILE A 61 13.54 -0.78 3.32
CA ILE A 61 12.35 -1.18 4.07
C ILE A 61 12.00 -0.11 5.10
N CYS A 62 10.71 0.13 5.28
CA CYS A 62 10.24 1.12 6.24
C CYS A 62 10.73 0.76 7.66
N ALA A 63 11.48 1.67 8.30
CA ALA A 63 11.98 1.47 9.66
C ALA A 63 10.84 1.32 10.69
N GLY A 64 9.72 2.01 10.46
CA GLY A 64 8.53 1.95 11.31
C GLY A 64 7.56 0.81 11.01
N ASN A 65 7.90 -0.14 10.13
CA ASN A 65 6.94 -1.18 9.71
C ASN A 65 6.43 -2.04 10.87
N THR A 66 7.27 -2.35 11.83
CA THR A 66 6.89 -3.14 13.02
C THR A 66 5.94 -2.35 13.90
N LEU A 67 6.25 -1.08 14.16
CA LEU A 67 5.38 -0.19 14.94
C LEU A 67 4.02 -0.03 14.28
N ALA A 68 3.98 0.29 12.99
CA ALA A 68 2.73 0.43 12.25
C ALA A 68 1.84 -0.84 12.30
N ARG A 69 2.45 -2.03 12.32
CA ARG A 69 1.71 -3.29 12.47
C ARG A 69 1.13 -3.45 13.88
N ILE A 70 1.89 -3.07 14.89
CA ILE A 70 1.43 -3.11 16.30
C ILE A 70 0.28 -2.11 16.49
N GLU A 71 0.46 -0.87 16.04
CA GLU A 71 -0.58 0.17 16.10
C GLU A 71 -1.86 -0.25 15.39
N GLY A 72 -1.75 -0.74 14.16
CA GLY A 72 -2.90 -1.26 13.41
C GLY A 72 -3.60 -2.40 14.13
N ARG A 73 -2.85 -3.36 14.66
CA ARG A 73 -3.43 -4.48 15.42
C ARG A 73 -4.19 -4.00 16.67
N VAL A 74 -3.59 -3.11 17.45
CA VAL A 74 -4.20 -2.57 18.67
C VAL A 74 -5.46 -1.78 18.34
N ALA A 75 -5.38 -0.89 17.33
CA ALA A 75 -6.50 -0.06 16.89
C ALA A 75 -7.68 -0.91 16.41
N PHE A 76 -7.44 -1.85 15.51
CA PHE A 76 -8.50 -2.73 14.98
C PHE A 76 -9.08 -3.62 16.07
N LEU A 77 -8.27 -4.19 16.97
CA LEU A 77 -8.78 -4.99 18.08
C LEU A 77 -9.68 -4.17 19.02
N LYS A 78 -9.28 -2.94 19.32
CA LYS A 78 -10.11 -2.03 20.12
C LYS A 78 -11.44 -1.72 19.43
N LEU A 79 -11.40 -1.33 18.16
CA LEU A 79 -12.59 -1.02 17.37
C LEU A 79 -13.58 -2.20 17.35
N ILE A 80 -13.11 -3.38 16.96
CA ILE A 80 -13.96 -4.59 16.86
C ILE A 80 -14.53 -5.02 18.21
N ARG A 81 -13.83 -4.76 19.33
CA ARG A 81 -14.32 -5.07 20.68
C ARG A 81 -15.30 -4.03 21.21
N SER A 82 -15.19 -2.77 20.76
CA SER A 82 -16.02 -1.67 21.23
C SER A 82 -17.34 -1.55 20.48
N PHE A 83 -17.39 -2.00 19.23
CA PHE A 83 -18.53 -1.83 18.34
C PHE A 83 -18.84 -3.13 17.62
N LYS A 84 -20.12 -3.44 17.45
CA LYS A 84 -20.60 -4.65 16.75
C LYS A 84 -20.68 -4.43 15.25
N ASP A 85 -21.14 -3.25 14.85
CA ASP A 85 -21.39 -2.93 13.45
C ASP A 85 -20.67 -1.65 13.00
N PHE A 86 -20.30 -1.64 11.74
CA PHE A 86 -19.62 -0.52 11.08
C PHE A 86 -20.30 -0.26 9.74
N ASN A 87 -20.96 0.86 9.62
CA ASN A 87 -21.68 1.26 8.41
C ASN A 87 -21.05 2.49 7.77
N LEU A 88 -20.67 2.38 6.51
CA LEU A 88 -20.12 3.49 5.76
C LEU A 88 -21.25 4.44 5.36
N GLN A 89 -21.26 5.68 5.85
CA GLN A 89 -22.30 6.65 5.63
C GLN A 89 -22.22 7.35 4.26
N ALA A 90 -21.01 7.46 3.71
CA ALA A 90 -20.78 8.07 2.41
C ALA A 90 -19.51 7.52 1.76
N LYS A 91 -19.35 7.73 0.46
CA LYS A 91 -18.09 7.40 -0.21
C LYS A 91 -16.93 8.15 0.45
N PRO A 92 -15.81 7.49 0.75
CA PRO A 92 -14.63 8.16 1.28
C PRO A 92 -14.17 9.30 0.37
N LYS A 93 -13.88 10.45 0.95
CA LYS A 93 -13.27 11.55 0.21
C LYS A 93 -11.78 11.30 0.10
N ILE A 94 -11.29 11.16 -1.12
CA ILE A 94 -9.89 10.87 -1.41
C ILE A 94 -9.22 12.15 -1.88
N ALA A 95 -8.06 12.48 -1.31
CA ALA A 95 -7.25 13.61 -1.70
C ALA A 95 -6.75 13.47 -3.16
N ASN A 96 -6.80 14.57 -3.90
CA ASN A 96 -6.21 14.61 -5.25
C ASN A 96 -4.69 14.79 -5.17
N ARG A 97 -3.98 13.74 -4.74
CA ARG A 97 -2.52 13.76 -4.59
C ARG A 97 -1.88 12.62 -5.40
N ILE A 98 -0.86 12.96 -6.17
CA ILE A 98 -0.18 11.99 -7.05
C ILE A 98 0.57 10.90 -6.25
N ARG A 99 1.18 11.27 -5.12
CA ARG A 99 2.06 10.35 -4.35
C ARG A 99 1.33 9.42 -3.42
N PHE A 100 0.29 9.93 -2.76
CA PHE A 100 -0.45 9.21 -1.74
C PHE A 100 -1.94 9.23 -2.07
N ARG A 101 -2.55 8.07 -1.98
CA ARG A 101 -4.00 7.93 -2.03
C ARG A 101 -4.54 8.10 -0.62
N GLU A 102 -4.50 9.33 -0.14
CA GLU A 102 -4.89 9.71 1.21
C GLU A 102 -6.41 9.83 1.30
N ILE A 103 -6.99 9.27 2.36
CA ILE A 103 -8.40 9.47 2.69
C ILE A 103 -8.50 10.72 3.55
N GLU A 104 -9.14 11.77 3.03
CA GLU A 104 -9.37 13.03 3.75
C GLU A 104 -10.53 12.91 4.73
N GLN A 105 -11.55 12.14 4.36
CA GLN A 105 -12.75 11.96 5.17
C GLN A 105 -13.32 10.55 4.98
N LEU A 106 -13.62 9.91 6.10
CA LEU A 106 -14.25 8.61 6.18
C LEU A 106 -15.34 8.67 7.26
N ASN A 107 -16.60 8.77 6.88
CA ASN A 107 -17.72 8.81 7.81
C ASN A 107 -18.24 7.40 8.04
N ILE A 108 -18.12 6.93 9.28
CA ILE A 108 -18.56 5.60 9.71
C ILE A 108 -19.52 5.76 10.88
N GLU A 109 -20.67 5.15 10.79
CA GLU A 109 -21.58 4.93 11.92
C GLU A 109 -21.18 3.62 12.59
N VAL A 110 -21.17 3.63 13.91
CA VAL A 110 -20.83 2.46 14.73
C VAL A 110 -21.92 2.21 15.75
N SER A 111 -22.21 0.94 16.04
CA SER A 111 -23.20 0.53 17.05
C SER A 111 -22.70 -0.65 17.89
#